data_2a356335ade31df2fb5fd323973827cb
#
_entry.id   2a356335ade31df2fb5fd323973827cb
#
_cell.length_a   1.000
_cell.length_b   1.000
_cell.length_c   1.000
_cell.angle_alpha   90.00
_cell.angle_beta   90.00
_cell.angle_gamma   90.00
#
_symmetry.space_group_name_H-M   'P 1'
#
loop_
_entity.id
_entity.type
_entity.pdbx_description
1 polymer ?
#
loop_
_entity_poly.entity_id
_entity_poly.type
_entity_poly.pdbx_seq_one_letter_code
_entity_poly.pdbx_strand_id
1 'polypeptide(L)'
;MGGGADRTPDAWLPLWEGPPEADTLDDMAEVILHLIEDVMSSPWIYLALFAVAAVDGFLPVVPSEASVLTAGLFAASGETSLPLVILAAVLGAFAGDQVSYAFGHLAGPRLQRRAGSAGRRRAALDRARAALAARGGVIIVVSRYFPGARTAVTLAAGAVGYRWRRFAAFGAVAAITWGSYSALVGYVGGAAFEDDPLKGLLLGFAVAAAVTVTAELARHLVQRRRHAVAACRDALVLNAR
;
A
#
# COMPACT_ATOMS: atom_id res chain seq x y z
N MET A 1 80.70 -27.10 -24.87
CA MET A 1 80.98 -26.50 -23.55
C MET A 1 80.04 -25.32 -23.39
N GLY A 2 79.31 -25.26 -22.31
CA GLY A 2 78.56 -24.08 -21.89
C GLY A 2 77.04 -24.14 -22.17
N GLY A 3 76.34 -24.90 -21.38
CA GLY A 3 74.86 -24.82 -21.28
C GLY A 3 74.47 -23.52 -20.61
N GLY A 4 73.65 -22.74 -21.26
CA GLY A 4 72.91 -21.60 -20.71
C GLY A 4 71.53 -22.07 -20.32
N ALA A 5 71.27 -22.19 -19.04
CA ALA A 5 69.94 -22.47 -18.54
C ALA A 5 69.02 -21.26 -18.74
N ASP A 6 68.08 -21.40 -19.60
CA ASP A 6 66.94 -20.48 -19.76
C ASP A 6 66.06 -20.61 -18.53
N ARG A 7 66.17 -19.67 -17.58
CA ARG A 7 65.28 -19.55 -16.43
C ARG A 7 64.15 -18.63 -16.82
N THR A 8 63.01 -19.19 -17.15
CA THR A 8 61.77 -18.42 -17.29
C THR A 8 61.36 -17.84 -15.90
N PRO A 9 61.17 -16.50 -15.83
CA PRO A 9 60.85 -15.83 -14.54
C PRO A 9 59.36 -15.84 -14.18
N ASP A 10 58.56 -16.65 -14.85
CA ASP A 10 57.08 -16.47 -14.78
C ASP A 10 56.35 -17.36 -13.77
N ALA A 11 57.12 -18.01 -12.85
CA ALA A 11 56.53 -18.93 -11.86
C ALA A 11 56.06 -18.29 -10.57
N TRP A 12 55.97 -16.96 -10.47
CA TRP A 12 55.62 -16.26 -9.22
C TRP A 12 54.46 -15.26 -9.35
N LEU A 13 53.60 -15.37 -10.36
CA LEU A 13 52.33 -14.70 -10.29
C LEU A 13 51.40 -15.52 -9.42
N PRO A 14 51.11 -15.09 -8.19
CA PRO A 14 50.01 -15.71 -7.45
C PRO A 14 48.75 -15.45 -8.29
N LEU A 15 48.03 -16.52 -8.50
CA LEU A 15 46.66 -16.49 -8.97
C LEU A 15 45.85 -15.56 -8.05
N TRP A 16 45.91 -14.27 -8.32
CA TRP A 16 45.03 -13.30 -7.76
C TRP A 16 43.77 -13.35 -8.61
N GLU A 17 42.97 -14.39 -8.38
CA GLU A 17 41.58 -14.36 -8.78
C GLU A 17 40.95 -13.22 -7.99
N GLY A 18 40.61 -12.15 -8.71
CA GLY A 18 39.89 -11.04 -8.13
C GLY A 18 38.65 -11.54 -7.39
N PRO A 19 38.18 -10.82 -6.38
CA PRO A 19 37.06 -11.30 -5.57
C PRO A 19 35.86 -11.61 -6.48
N PRO A 20 35.17 -12.74 -6.25
CA PRO A 20 33.95 -13.12 -6.96
C PRO A 20 32.76 -12.29 -6.45
N GLU A 21 32.80 -10.96 -6.62
CA GLU A 21 31.76 -10.08 -6.08
C GLU A 21 30.65 -9.74 -7.10
N ALA A 22 30.95 -9.85 -8.39
CA ALA A 22 29.92 -9.60 -9.41
C ALA A 22 29.03 -10.85 -9.59
N ASP A 23 29.62 -12.03 -9.72
CA ASP A 23 28.88 -13.28 -9.97
C ASP A 23 27.90 -13.63 -8.84
N THR A 24 28.27 -13.35 -7.58
CA THR A 24 27.39 -13.69 -6.43
C THR A 24 26.16 -12.79 -6.33
N LEU A 25 26.24 -11.53 -6.76
CA LEU A 25 25.08 -10.64 -6.76
C LEU A 25 24.15 -10.96 -7.91
N ASP A 26 24.69 -11.31 -9.07
CA ASP A 26 23.92 -11.73 -10.24
C ASP A 26 23.25 -13.09 -9.98
N ASP A 27 23.97 -14.07 -9.41
CA ASP A 27 23.41 -15.36 -8.99
C ASP A 27 22.31 -15.20 -7.95
N MET A 28 22.48 -14.29 -6.98
CA MET A 28 21.43 -14.01 -5.99
C MET A 28 20.21 -13.34 -6.63
N ALA A 29 20.42 -12.45 -7.58
CA ALA A 29 19.34 -11.80 -8.30
C ALA A 29 18.54 -12.81 -9.15
N GLU A 30 19.23 -13.72 -9.85
CA GLU A 30 18.59 -14.81 -10.60
C GLU A 30 17.79 -15.74 -9.69
N VAL A 31 18.36 -16.19 -8.58
CA VAL A 31 17.64 -17.04 -7.59
C VAL A 31 16.39 -16.32 -7.05
N ILE A 32 16.49 -15.04 -6.75
CA ILE A 32 15.34 -14.25 -6.27
C ILE A 32 14.28 -14.11 -7.36
N LEU A 33 14.69 -13.86 -8.60
CA LEU A 33 13.77 -13.76 -9.74
C LEU A 33 13.05 -15.09 -9.97
N HIS A 34 13.76 -16.20 -10.01
CA HIS A 34 13.14 -17.54 -10.16
C HIS A 34 12.20 -17.88 -9.00
N LEU A 35 12.53 -17.54 -7.76
CA LEU A 35 11.62 -17.73 -6.63
C LEU A 35 10.35 -16.88 -6.75
N ILE A 36 10.49 -15.65 -7.26
CA ILE A 36 9.35 -14.77 -7.51
C ILE A 36 8.48 -15.34 -8.63
N GLU A 37 9.07 -15.78 -9.73
CA GLU A 37 8.38 -16.42 -10.86
C GLU A 37 7.62 -17.66 -10.43
N ASP A 38 8.25 -18.56 -9.67
CA ASP A 38 7.63 -19.78 -9.14
C ASP A 38 6.43 -19.47 -8.23
N VAL A 39 6.54 -18.43 -7.39
CA VAL A 39 5.45 -17.99 -6.54
C VAL A 39 4.34 -17.32 -7.35
N MET A 40 4.71 -16.51 -8.35
CA MET A 40 3.74 -15.80 -9.20
C MET A 40 2.98 -16.72 -10.14
N SER A 41 3.60 -17.79 -10.65
CA SER A 41 2.94 -18.80 -11.51
C SER A 41 2.02 -19.75 -10.72
N SER A 42 2.15 -19.79 -9.40
CA SER A 42 1.34 -20.65 -8.53
C SER A 42 -0.10 -20.13 -8.39
N PRO A 43 -1.14 -21.00 -8.47
CA PRO A 43 -2.52 -20.58 -8.20
C PRO A 43 -2.74 -20.02 -6.79
N TRP A 44 -1.85 -20.29 -5.86
CA TRP A 44 -1.87 -19.74 -4.49
C TRP A 44 -1.59 -18.25 -4.42
N ILE A 45 -1.01 -17.65 -5.48
CA ILE A 45 -0.74 -16.19 -5.51
C ILE A 45 -2.00 -15.37 -5.31
N TYR A 46 -3.12 -15.79 -5.90
CA TYR A 46 -4.40 -15.07 -5.76
C TYR A 46 -4.92 -15.11 -4.32
N LEU A 47 -4.73 -16.25 -3.63
CA LEU A 47 -5.08 -16.36 -2.22
C LEU A 47 -4.15 -15.52 -1.34
N ALA A 48 -2.86 -15.50 -1.65
CA ALA A 48 -1.89 -14.66 -0.96
C ALA A 48 -2.20 -13.17 -1.13
N LEU A 49 -2.51 -12.73 -2.35
CA LEU A 49 -2.95 -11.36 -2.65
C LEU A 49 -4.23 -10.99 -1.90
N PHE A 50 -5.21 -11.89 -1.89
CA PHE A 50 -6.43 -11.71 -1.12
C PHE A 50 -6.11 -11.55 0.37
N ALA A 51 -5.29 -12.43 0.94
CA ALA A 51 -4.94 -12.40 2.36
C ALA A 51 -4.15 -11.12 2.72
N VAL A 52 -3.15 -10.75 1.92
CA VAL A 52 -2.37 -9.53 2.11
C VAL A 52 -3.25 -8.28 2.07
N ALA A 53 -4.13 -8.18 1.07
CA ALA A 53 -5.06 -7.05 0.95
C ALA A 53 -6.09 -7.02 2.07
N ALA A 54 -6.54 -8.18 2.57
CA ALA A 54 -7.47 -8.27 3.70
C ALA A 54 -6.80 -7.85 5.01
N VAL A 55 -5.57 -8.32 5.26
CA VAL A 55 -4.79 -7.95 6.45
C VAL A 55 -4.47 -6.45 6.45
N ASP A 56 -4.08 -5.89 5.32
CA ASP A 56 -3.83 -4.46 5.18
C ASP A 56 -5.10 -3.62 5.43
N GLY A 57 -6.28 -4.14 5.08
CA GLY A 57 -7.57 -3.54 5.43
C GLY A 57 -7.76 -3.31 6.93
N PHE A 58 -7.17 -4.16 7.73
CA PHE A 58 -7.27 -4.17 9.19
C PHE A 58 -6.02 -3.60 9.87
N LEU A 59 -4.83 -3.96 9.41
CA LEU A 59 -3.53 -3.52 9.91
C LEU A 59 -2.80 -2.73 8.80
N PRO A 60 -2.76 -1.38 8.88
CA PRO A 60 -2.18 -0.55 7.83
C PRO A 60 -0.63 -0.52 7.89
N VAL A 61 -0.01 -1.69 8.03
CA VAL A 61 1.44 -1.89 8.10
C VAL A 61 1.94 -2.69 6.89
N VAL A 62 1.05 -3.47 6.27
CA VAL A 62 1.41 -4.35 5.17
C VAL A 62 1.32 -3.59 3.84
N PRO A 63 2.39 -3.54 3.03
CA PRO A 63 2.38 -2.84 1.75
C PRO A 63 1.63 -3.64 0.68
N SER A 64 0.30 -3.74 0.80
CA SER A 64 -0.54 -4.45 -0.16
C SER A 64 -0.50 -3.84 -1.57
N GLU A 65 -0.25 -2.54 -1.69
CA GLU A 65 -0.08 -1.86 -2.97
C GLU A 65 1.09 -2.44 -3.78
N ALA A 66 2.24 -2.65 -3.12
CA ALA A 66 3.40 -3.24 -3.77
C ALA A 66 3.11 -4.65 -4.30
N SER A 67 2.42 -5.47 -3.49
CA SER A 67 2.07 -6.84 -3.90
C SER A 67 1.12 -6.88 -5.10
N VAL A 68 0.11 -6.00 -5.13
CA VAL A 68 -0.85 -5.92 -6.26
C VAL A 68 -0.20 -5.35 -7.51
N LEU A 69 0.67 -4.33 -7.37
CA LEU A 69 1.46 -3.78 -8.47
C LEU A 69 2.37 -4.83 -9.09
N THR A 70 3.11 -5.60 -8.26
CA THR A 70 3.99 -6.67 -8.70
C THR A 70 3.21 -7.76 -9.43
N ALA A 71 2.09 -8.23 -8.89
CA ALA A 71 1.26 -9.21 -9.57
C ALA A 71 0.66 -8.69 -10.88
N GLY A 72 0.34 -7.40 -10.96
CA GLY A 72 -0.07 -6.73 -12.20
C GLY A 72 1.05 -6.69 -13.25
N LEU A 73 2.30 -6.47 -12.82
CA LEU A 73 3.47 -6.49 -13.68
C LEU A 73 3.67 -7.89 -14.29
N PHE A 74 3.62 -8.94 -13.46
CA PHE A 74 3.71 -10.33 -13.96
C PHE A 74 2.51 -10.78 -14.80
N ALA A 75 1.38 -10.07 -14.70
CA ALA A 75 0.27 -10.28 -15.63
C ALA A 75 0.57 -9.78 -17.05
N ALA A 76 1.49 -8.82 -17.22
CA ALA A 76 1.91 -8.36 -18.53
C ALA A 76 2.80 -9.40 -19.25
N SER A 77 3.64 -10.13 -18.51
CA SER A 77 4.44 -11.25 -19.06
C SER A 77 3.60 -12.54 -19.26
N GLY A 78 2.33 -12.54 -18.86
CA GLY A 78 1.44 -13.71 -19.04
C GLY A 78 1.52 -14.76 -17.92
N GLU A 79 2.33 -14.55 -16.88
CA GLU A 79 2.51 -15.49 -15.78
C GLU A 79 1.31 -15.49 -14.82
N THR A 80 0.64 -14.36 -14.67
CA THR A 80 -0.59 -14.23 -13.87
C THR A 80 -1.75 -13.72 -14.72
N SER A 81 -2.98 -13.99 -14.26
CA SER A 81 -4.19 -13.48 -14.91
C SER A 81 -4.59 -12.13 -14.30
N LEU A 82 -4.49 -11.05 -15.07
CA LEU A 82 -4.87 -9.71 -14.63
C LEU A 82 -6.28 -9.63 -14.02
N PRO A 83 -7.33 -10.25 -14.62
CA PRO A 83 -8.65 -10.27 -14.01
C PRO A 83 -8.70 -10.95 -12.64
N LEU A 84 -7.94 -12.03 -12.44
CA LEU A 84 -7.88 -12.72 -11.16
C LEU A 84 -7.10 -11.93 -10.11
N VAL A 85 -6.02 -11.24 -10.50
CA VAL A 85 -5.29 -10.30 -9.63
C VAL A 85 -6.22 -9.19 -9.15
N ILE A 86 -6.96 -8.55 -10.05
CA ILE A 86 -7.94 -7.52 -9.70
C ILE A 86 -8.99 -8.09 -8.74
N LEU A 87 -9.55 -9.25 -9.06
CA LEU A 87 -10.59 -9.88 -8.24
C LEU A 87 -10.08 -10.19 -6.83
N ALA A 88 -8.90 -10.80 -6.71
CA ALA A 88 -8.28 -11.12 -5.42
C ALA A 88 -8.01 -9.86 -4.59
N ALA A 89 -7.43 -8.82 -5.19
CA ALA A 89 -7.16 -7.55 -4.54
C ALA A 89 -8.46 -6.86 -4.06
N VAL A 90 -9.49 -6.82 -4.91
CA VAL A 90 -10.79 -6.21 -4.59
C VAL A 90 -11.50 -6.94 -3.46
N LEU A 91 -11.57 -8.27 -3.55
CA LEU A 91 -12.24 -9.08 -2.53
C LEU A 91 -11.50 -9.03 -1.20
N GLY A 92 -10.16 -9.13 -1.22
CA GLY A 92 -9.33 -9.02 -0.02
C GLY A 92 -9.50 -7.67 0.66
N ALA A 93 -9.35 -6.60 -0.10
CA ALA A 93 -9.51 -5.25 0.40
C ALA A 93 -10.92 -4.98 0.95
N PHE A 94 -11.97 -5.45 0.26
CA PHE A 94 -13.34 -5.35 0.74
C PHE A 94 -13.56 -6.14 2.03
N ALA A 95 -13.05 -7.39 2.11
CA ALA A 95 -13.15 -8.22 3.30
C ALA A 95 -12.46 -7.56 4.50
N GLY A 96 -11.25 -7.01 4.33
CA GLY A 96 -10.52 -6.27 5.36
C GLY A 96 -11.29 -5.06 5.88
N ASP A 97 -11.93 -4.30 4.97
CA ASP A 97 -12.78 -3.16 5.36
C ASP A 97 -14.01 -3.61 6.17
N GLN A 98 -14.64 -4.76 5.82
CA GLN A 98 -15.76 -5.31 6.59
C GLN A 98 -15.32 -5.74 8.00
N VAL A 99 -14.15 -6.37 8.11
CA VAL A 99 -13.58 -6.76 9.41
C VAL A 99 -13.31 -5.52 10.26
N SER A 100 -12.67 -4.48 9.72
CA SER A 100 -12.42 -3.22 10.41
C SER A 100 -13.73 -2.53 10.85
N TYR A 101 -14.75 -2.51 9.99
CA TYR A 101 -16.06 -1.99 10.34
C TYR A 101 -16.70 -2.78 11.50
N ALA A 102 -16.64 -4.11 11.45
CA ALA A 102 -17.18 -4.98 12.50
C ALA A 102 -16.49 -4.74 13.85
N PHE A 103 -15.16 -4.60 13.87
CA PHE A 103 -14.44 -4.23 15.09
C PHE A 103 -14.87 -2.87 15.63
N GLY A 104 -15.00 -1.87 14.74
CA GLY A 104 -15.54 -0.57 15.11
C GLY A 104 -16.94 -0.68 15.72
N HIS A 105 -17.81 -1.47 15.11
CA HIS A 105 -19.19 -1.68 15.58
C HIS A 105 -19.25 -2.34 16.96
N LEU A 106 -18.44 -3.37 17.18
CA LEU A 106 -18.34 -4.06 18.47
C LEU A 106 -17.76 -3.16 19.57
N ALA A 107 -16.78 -2.33 19.23
CA ALA A 107 -16.16 -1.40 20.17
C ALA A 107 -17.04 -0.16 20.46
N GLY A 108 -17.93 0.19 19.53
CA GLY A 108 -18.75 1.40 19.57
C GLY A 108 -19.50 1.63 20.89
N PRO A 109 -20.27 0.66 21.42
CA PRO A 109 -20.99 0.81 22.70
C PRO A 109 -20.06 1.08 23.89
N ARG A 110 -18.88 0.45 23.91
CA ARG A 110 -17.87 0.68 24.98
C ARG A 110 -17.24 2.06 24.85
N LEU A 111 -16.92 2.50 23.63
CA LEU A 111 -16.37 3.83 23.35
C LEU A 111 -17.37 4.92 23.75
N GLN A 112 -18.63 4.78 23.38
CA GLN A 112 -19.69 5.73 23.71
C GLN A 112 -19.91 5.84 25.23
N ARG A 113 -19.92 4.73 25.95
CA ARG A 113 -20.01 4.70 27.42
C ARG A 113 -18.80 5.38 28.07
N ARG A 114 -17.58 5.11 27.60
CA ARG A 114 -16.34 5.73 28.14
C ARG A 114 -16.18 7.20 27.77
N ALA A 115 -16.86 7.67 26.73
CA ALA A 115 -16.83 9.07 26.32
C ALA A 115 -17.66 9.97 27.25
N GLY A 116 -18.56 9.39 28.05
CA GLY A 116 -19.45 10.14 28.94
C GLY A 116 -20.41 11.08 28.20
N SER A 117 -21.04 12.00 28.94
CA SER A 117 -21.96 12.98 28.37
C SER A 117 -21.26 14.20 27.77
N ALA A 118 -20.01 14.48 28.18
CA ALA A 118 -19.24 15.66 27.73
C ALA A 118 -17.76 15.29 27.59
N GLY A 119 -17.04 16.03 26.75
CA GLY A 119 -15.58 15.91 26.59
C GLY A 119 -15.11 15.73 25.14
N ARG A 120 -13.79 15.77 24.96
CA ARG A 120 -13.15 15.69 23.62
C ARG A 120 -13.52 14.41 22.85
N ARG A 121 -13.65 13.26 23.55
CA ARG A 121 -14.00 11.98 22.95
C ARG A 121 -15.43 11.97 22.42
N ARG A 122 -16.38 12.51 23.18
CA ARG A 122 -17.78 12.65 22.76
C ARG A 122 -17.88 13.55 21.54
N ALA A 123 -17.26 14.73 21.58
CA ALA A 123 -17.23 15.66 20.47
C ALA A 123 -16.58 15.05 19.19
N ALA A 124 -15.59 14.15 19.33
CA ALA A 124 -15.00 13.44 18.19
C ALA A 124 -15.98 12.44 17.57
N LEU A 125 -16.69 11.65 18.38
CA LEU A 125 -17.70 10.71 17.90
C LEU A 125 -18.89 11.43 17.23
N ASP A 126 -19.34 12.54 17.80
CA ASP A 126 -20.46 13.32 17.23
C ASP A 126 -20.05 13.99 15.91
N ARG A 127 -18.80 14.48 15.81
CA ARG A 127 -18.25 14.99 14.53
C ARG A 127 -18.14 13.88 13.47
N ALA A 128 -17.64 12.70 13.84
CA ALA A 128 -17.57 11.55 12.94
C ALA A 128 -18.96 11.13 12.44
N ARG A 129 -19.94 11.07 13.36
CA ARG A 129 -21.33 10.77 13.02
C ARG A 129 -21.94 11.80 12.07
N ALA A 130 -21.76 13.10 12.33
CA ALA A 130 -22.25 14.18 11.50
C ALA A 130 -21.60 14.17 10.11
N ALA A 131 -20.26 13.97 10.05
CA ALA A 131 -19.54 13.90 8.78
C ALA A 131 -19.99 12.71 7.92
N LEU A 132 -20.13 11.52 8.51
CA LEU A 132 -20.59 10.33 7.81
C LEU A 132 -22.08 10.42 7.42
N ALA A 133 -22.91 11.08 8.22
CA ALA A 133 -24.31 11.34 7.85
C ALA A 133 -24.42 12.29 6.64
N ALA A 134 -23.57 13.33 6.58
CA ALA A 134 -23.61 14.32 5.52
C ALA A 134 -22.99 13.83 4.21
N ARG A 135 -21.82 13.18 4.26
CA ARG A 135 -21.01 12.80 3.07
C ARG A 135 -20.33 11.44 3.21
N GLY A 136 -20.92 10.50 3.94
CA GLY A 136 -20.29 9.23 4.29
C GLY A 136 -19.75 8.45 3.10
N GLY A 137 -20.47 8.40 1.99
CA GLY A 137 -20.02 7.72 0.77
C GLY A 137 -18.71 8.27 0.24
N VAL A 138 -18.63 9.59 0.09
CA VAL A 138 -17.43 10.28 -0.41
C VAL A 138 -16.25 10.08 0.58
N ILE A 139 -16.52 10.18 1.87
CA ILE A 139 -15.49 10.02 2.91
C ILE A 139 -14.91 8.59 2.86
N ILE A 140 -15.76 7.57 2.72
CA ILE A 140 -15.33 6.16 2.64
C ILE A 140 -14.45 5.95 1.41
N VAL A 141 -14.89 6.40 0.23
CA VAL A 141 -14.15 6.22 -1.02
C VAL A 141 -12.82 6.99 -1.00
N VAL A 142 -12.86 8.26 -0.63
CA VAL A 142 -11.65 9.12 -0.64
C VAL A 142 -10.64 8.71 0.43
N SER A 143 -11.11 8.25 1.60
CA SER A 143 -10.20 7.82 2.67
C SER A 143 -9.31 6.65 2.26
N ARG A 144 -9.71 5.85 1.26
CA ARG A 144 -8.94 4.71 0.79
C ARG A 144 -7.59 5.09 0.19
N TYR A 145 -7.52 6.26 -0.43
CA TYR A 145 -6.28 6.78 -1.03
C TYR A 145 -5.33 7.43 -0.02
N PHE A 146 -5.67 7.41 1.28
CA PHE A 146 -4.84 7.98 2.33
C PHE A 146 -4.47 6.88 3.34
N PRO A 147 -3.17 6.52 3.46
CA PRO A 147 -2.70 5.55 4.45
C PRO A 147 -3.15 5.90 5.87
N GLY A 148 -3.67 4.93 6.60
CA GLY A 148 -4.18 5.11 7.96
C GLY A 148 -5.52 5.84 8.08
N ALA A 149 -5.89 6.71 7.14
CA ALA A 149 -7.21 7.36 7.15
C ALA A 149 -8.33 6.35 6.84
N ARG A 150 -8.09 5.41 5.94
CA ARG A 150 -8.99 4.32 5.61
C ARG A 150 -9.40 3.55 6.86
N THR A 151 -8.44 2.97 7.58
CA THR A 151 -8.70 2.18 8.79
C THR A 151 -9.40 3.02 9.87
N ALA A 152 -9.00 4.29 10.05
CA ALA A 152 -9.66 5.17 10.99
C ALA A 152 -11.12 5.46 10.61
N VAL A 153 -11.42 5.68 9.32
CA VAL A 153 -12.77 5.93 8.82
C VAL A 153 -13.64 4.69 8.91
N THR A 154 -13.13 3.51 8.55
CA THR A 154 -13.86 2.25 8.63
C THR A 154 -14.21 1.88 10.07
N LEU A 155 -13.25 1.99 11.00
CA LEU A 155 -13.48 1.80 12.43
C LEU A 155 -14.47 2.83 12.98
N ALA A 156 -14.33 4.10 12.61
CA ALA A 156 -15.24 5.16 13.05
C ALA A 156 -16.66 4.94 12.52
N ALA A 157 -16.81 4.52 11.27
CA ALA A 157 -18.12 4.21 10.67
C ALA A 157 -18.83 3.09 11.46
N GLY A 158 -18.10 2.03 11.82
CA GLY A 158 -18.62 0.99 12.71
C GLY A 158 -18.98 1.54 14.09
N ALA A 159 -18.10 2.27 14.74
CA ALA A 159 -18.26 2.79 16.10
C ALA A 159 -19.45 3.76 16.28
N VAL A 160 -19.73 4.57 15.24
CA VAL A 160 -20.89 5.48 15.27
C VAL A 160 -22.18 4.85 14.77
N GLY A 161 -22.15 3.58 14.34
CA GLY A 161 -23.33 2.86 13.85
C GLY A 161 -23.79 3.32 12.46
N TYR A 162 -22.85 3.67 11.57
CA TYR A 162 -23.20 3.97 10.17
C TYR A 162 -23.82 2.75 9.50
N ARG A 163 -24.86 2.94 8.67
CA ARG A 163 -25.64 1.83 8.07
C ARG A 163 -24.72 0.90 7.25
N TRP A 164 -24.59 -0.37 7.67
CA TRP A 164 -23.73 -1.37 7.06
C TRP A 164 -23.93 -1.50 5.54
N ARG A 165 -25.18 -1.54 5.06
CA ARG A 165 -25.46 -1.66 3.61
C ARG A 165 -24.88 -0.50 2.80
N ARG A 166 -24.93 0.73 3.34
CA ARG A 166 -24.32 1.90 2.68
C ARG A 166 -22.79 1.84 2.77
N PHE A 167 -22.26 1.45 3.91
CA PHE A 167 -20.83 1.24 4.10
C PHE A 167 -20.30 0.21 3.11
N ALA A 168 -20.93 -0.97 2.99
CA ALA A 168 -20.54 -2.04 2.08
C ALA A 168 -20.61 -1.60 0.61
N ALA A 169 -21.65 -0.87 0.20
CA ALA A 169 -21.77 -0.38 -1.18
C ALA A 169 -20.64 0.59 -1.55
N PHE A 170 -20.36 1.60 -0.72
CA PHE A 170 -19.27 2.54 -0.97
C PHE A 170 -17.89 1.91 -0.76
N GLY A 171 -17.75 0.98 0.18
CA GLY A 171 -16.55 0.18 0.36
C GLY A 171 -16.24 -0.70 -0.85
N ALA A 172 -17.26 -1.32 -1.46
CA ALA A 172 -17.10 -2.08 -2.70
C ALA A 172 -16.62 -1.19 -3.85
N VAL A 173 -17.23 -0.03 -4.06
CA VAL A 173 -16.77 0.94 -5.07
C VAL A 173 -15.32 1.34 -4.81
N ALA A 174 -14.97 1.64 -3.56
CA ALA A 174 -13.61 2.01 -3.18
C ALA A 174 -12.61 0.87 -3.43
N ALA A 175 -12.99 -0.38 -3.12
CA ALA A 175 -12.15 -1.56 -3.35
C ALA A 175 -11.94 -1.83 -4.85
N ILE A 176 -13.01 -1.74 -5.66
CA ILE A 176 -12.95 -1.93 -7.11
C ILE A 176 -12.04 -0.87 -7.74
N THR A 177 -12.24 0.41 -7.43
CA THR A 177 -11.43 1.48 -8.00
C THR A 177 -9.95 1.34 -7.62
N TRP A 178 -9.65 1.03 -6.37
CA TRP A 178 -8.28 0.86 -5.91
C TRP A 178 -7.61 -0.39 -6.49
N GLY A 179 -8.25 -1.56 -6.42
CA GLY A 179 -7.69 -2.81 -6.91
C GLY A 179 -7.46 -2.80 -8.42
N SER A 180 -8.43 -2.25 -9.18
CA SER A 180 -8.28 -2.10 -10.63
C SER A 180 -7.16 -1.12 -10.98
N TYR A 181 -7.10 0.04 -10.32
CA TYR A 181 -6.05 1.02 -10.52
C TYR A 181 -4.65 0.44 -10.24
N SER A 182 -4.46 -0.18 -9.08
CA SER A 182 -3.17 -0.73 -8.68
C SER A 182 -2.70 -1.85 -9.62
N ALA A 183 -3.59 -2.78 -9.97
CA ALA A 183 -3.25 -3.88 -10.89
C ALA A 183 -2.96 -3.37 -12.31
N LEU A 184 -3.74 -2.40 -12.82
CA LEU A 184 -3.54 -1.82 -14.14
C LEU A 184 -2.24 -1.00 -14.23
N VAL A 185 -1.88 -0.26 -13.19
CA VAL A 185 -0.59 0.46 -13.15
C VAL A 185 0.56 -0.52 -13.20
N GLY A 186 0.48 -1.63 -12.45
CA GLY A 186 1.46 -2.72 -12.53
C GLY A 186 1.54 -3.32 -13.92
N TYR A 187 0.40 -3.65 -14.52
CA TYR A 187 0.30 -4.23 -15.86
C TYR A 187 0.89 -3.32 -16.95
N VAL A 188 0.51 -2.05 -16.96
CA VAL A 188 1.03 -1.07 -17.93
C VAL A 188 2.53 -0.86 -17.72
N GLY A 189 3.00 -0.86 -16.46
CA GLY A 189 4.42 -0.79 -16.14
C GLY A 189 5.18 -2.00 -16.68
N GLY A 190 4.65 -3.22 -16.52
CA GLY A 190 5.22 -4.45 -17.08
C GLY A 190 5.27 -4.44 -18.61
N ALA A 191 4.15 -4.13 -19.24
CA ALA A 191 4.05 -4.07 -20.70
C ALA A 191 4.95 -2.99 -21.35
N ALA A 192 5.24 -1.90 -20.63
CA ALA A 192 6.14 -0.86 -21.14
C ALA A 192 7.62 -1.24 -21.09
N PHE A 193 8.00 -2.27 -20.34
CA PHE A 193 9.38 -2.70 -20.11
C PHE A 193 9.53 -4.21 -20.28
N GLU A 194 8.93 -4.77 -21.34
CA GLU A 194 9.02 -6.21 -21.66
C GLU A 194 10.48 -6.69 -21.79
N ASP A 195 11.38 -5.83 -22.27
CA ASP A 195 12.80 -6.14 -22.46
C ASP A 195 13.63 -6.07 -21.16
N ASP A 196 13.09 -5.51 -20.07
CA ASP A 196 13.82 -5.32 -18.81
C ASP A 196 12.84 -5.29 -17.60
N PRO A 197 12.45 -6.45 -17.08
CA PRO A 197 11.47 -6.57 -15.97
C PRO A 197 11.89 -5.80 -14.72
N LEU A 198 13.19 -5.68 -14.47
CA LEU A 198 13.73 -4.94 -13.32
C LEU A 198 13.47 -3.43 -13.44
N LYS A 199 13.59 -2.86 -14.64
CA LYS A 199 13.25 -1.44 -14.87
C LYS A 199 11.76 -1.19 -14.73
N GLY A 200 10.92 -2.12 -15.21
CA GLY A 200 9.47 -2.07 -15.04
C GLY A 200 9.04 -2.08 -13.57
N LEU A 201 9.65 -2.97 -12.78
CA LEU A 201 9.43 -3.06 -11.34
C LEU A 201 9.88 -1.79 -10.61
N LEU A 202 11.06 -1.28 -10.90
CA LEU A 202 11.59 -0.04 -10.33
C LEU A 202 10.72 1.17 -10.69
N LEU A 203 10.23 1.26 -11.92
CA LEU A 203 9.32 2.32 -12.33
C LEU A 203 7.96 2.20 -11.63
N GLY A 204 7.40 1.00 -11.52
CA GLY A 204 6.18 0.73 -10.76
C GLY A 204 6.31 1.18 -9.30
N PHE A 205 7.39 0.84 -8.64
CA PHE A 205 7.69 1.31 -7.29
C PHE A 205 7.90 2.83 -7.23
N ALA A 206 8.60 3.42 -8.20
CA ALA A 206 8.81 4.86 -8.25
C ALA A 206 7.49 5.62 -8.42
N VAL A 207 6.60 5.15 -9.28
CA VAL A 207 5.26 5.73 -9.47
C VAL A 207 4.42 5.58 -8.21
N ALA A 208 4.39 4.39 -7.58
CA ALA A 208 3.69 4.17 -6.33
C ALA A 208 4.23 5.08 -5.20
N ALA A 209 5.55 5.17 -5.07
CA ALA A 209 6.20 6.08 -4.13
C ALA A 209 5.88 7.55 -4.41
N ALA A 210 5.90 7.98 -5.67
CA ALA A 210 5.57 9.35 -6.07
C ALA A 210 4.11 9.70 -5.74
N VAL A 211 3.16 8.78 -5.98
CA VAL A 211 1.75 8.95 -5.61
C VAL A 211 1.60 9.06 -4.09
N THR A 212 2.27 8.17 -3.34
CA THR A 212 2.22 8.18 -1.87
C THR A 212 2.82 9.48 -1.29
N VAL A 213 3.99 9.88 -1.78
CA VAL A 213 4.67 11.13 -1.35
C VAL A 213 3.81 12.35 -1.69
N THR A 214 3.23 12.40 -2.90
CA THR A 214 2.37 13.50 -3.33
C THR A 214 1.10 13.60 -2.46
N ALA A 215 0.48 12.46 -2.14
CA ALA A 215 -0.66 12.41 -1.24
C ALA A 215 -0.29 12.88 0.17
N GLU A 216 0.86 12.47 0.70
CA GLU A 216 1.33 12.89 2.03
C GLU A 216 1.69 14.38 2.07
N LEU A 217 2.33 14.90 1.02
CA LEU A 217 2.63 16.33 0.87
C LEU A 217 1.34 17.17 0.83
N ALA A 218 0.36 16.72 0.06
CA ALA A 218 -0.96 17.36 -0.01
C ALA A 218 -1.65 17.37 1.37
N ARG A 219 -1.56 16.27 2.13
CA ARG A 219 -2.06 16.19 3.52
C ARG A 219 -1.37 17.19 4.43
N HIS A 220 -0.05 17.28 4.39
CA HIS A 220 0.73 18.23 5.17
C HIS A 220 0.37 19.68 4.86
N LEU A 221 0.21 20.01 3.58
CA LEU A 221 -0.20 21.34 3.14
C LEU A 221 -1.61 21.71 3.60
N VAL A 222 -2.57 20.78 3.50
CA VAL A 222 -3.95 20.96 3.98
C VAL A 222 -3.98 21.12 5.50
N GLN A 223 -3.21 20.33 6.24
CA GLN A 223 -3.12 20.45 7.70
C GLN A 223 -2.50 21.78 8.12
N ARG A 224 -1.40 22.22 7.50
CA ARG A 224 -0.79 23.54 7.75
C ARG A 224 -1.77 24.68 7.50
N ARG A 225 -2.55 24.63 6.40
CA ARG A 225 -3.59 25.64 6.11
C ARG A 225 -4.70 25.63 7.17
N ARG A 226 -5.13 24.47 7.67
CA ARG A 226 -6.15 24.35 8.73
C ARG A 226 -5.66 24.94 10.05
N HIS A 227 -4.41 24.69 10.43
CA HIS A 227 -3.81 25.28 11.64
C HIS A 227 -3.64 26.80 11.52
N ALA A 228 -3.22 27.31 10.37
CA ALA A 228 -3.10 28.75 10.12
C ALA A 228 -4.46 29.47 10.21
N VAL A 229 -5.52 28.88 9.63
CA VAL A 229 -6.88 29.45 9.72
C VAL A 229 -7.43 29.38 11.15
N ALA A 230 -7.16 28.32 11.90
CA ALA A 230 -7.57 28.20 13.30
C ALA A 230 -6.86 29.23 14.17
N ALA A 231 -5.55 29.42 14.02
CA ALA A 231 -4.77 30.42 14.74
C ALA A 231 -5.22 31.86 14.44
N CYS A 232 -5.53 32.16 13.17
CA CYS A 232 -6.06 33.47 12.77
C CYS A 232 -7.43 33.76 13.40
N ARG A 233 -8.30 32.72 13.49
CA ARG A 233 -9.62 32.86 14.13
C ARG A 233 -9.53 33.10 15.62
N ASP A 234 -8.61 32.41 16.30
CA ASP A 234 -8.41 32.56 17.74
C ASP A 234 -7.81 33.92 18.07
N ALA A 235 -6.92 34.46 17.23
CA ALA A 235 -6.38 35.81 17.36
C ALA A 235 -7.47 36.89 17.17
N LEU A 236 -8.40 36.71 16.23
CA LEU A 236 -9.52 37.64 16.03
C LEU A 236 -10.50 37.65 17.21
N VAL A 237 -10.74 36.49 17.85
CA VAL A 237 -11.61 36.40 19.03
C VAL A 237 -10.99 37.05 20.26
N LEU A 238 -9.65 36.94 20.39
CA LEU A 238 -8.92 37.62 21.50
C LEU A 238 -8.88 39.14 21.37
N ASN A 239 -8.83 39.65 20.13
CA ASN A 239 -8.77 41.09 19.87
C ASN A 239 -10.16 41.77 19.89
N ALA A 240 -11.23 41.01 20.00
CA ALA A 240 -12.63 41.48 20.05
C ALA A 240 -13.19 41.55 21.50
N ARG A 241 -12.34 41.24 22.50
CA ARG A 241 -12.63 41.38 23.95
C ARG A 241 -11.85 42.51 24.54
#